data_1f82ba3d633041ee6a2fd176e6362f2d
#
_entry.id   1f82ba3d633041ee6a2fd176e6362f2d
#
_cell.length_a   1.000
_cell.length_b   1.000
_cell.length_c   1.000
_cell.angle_alpha   90.00
_cell.angle_beta   90.00
_cell.angle_gamma   90.00
#
_symmetry.space_group_name_H-M   'P 1'
#
loop_
_entity.id
_entity.type
_entity.pdbx_description
1 polymer ?
#
loop_
_entity_poly.entity_id
_entity_poly.type
_entity_poly.pdbx_seq_one_letter_code
_entity_poly.pdbx_strand_id
1 'polypeptide(L)'
;MFKGLLYAALLFTLTAHAETWPEKEWSQGQPLTGPAAKALDDYAFPPRDDTTRKGVRTDALLVIRDGQIIYERYAAPTTASTPHLTWSISKSLMATVLGVAFGENRFKLTDPAARFYPPMKQHPGVTMADLLHWASGLDWQEDYEYAPLKSSVVAMLYTRGHHDMAEFAADTATSSAPGQAFRYSSGDSNILSATLKGMLGHKAYVDYPWTALFQPLGIRNATWESDAEETFVASSYAYLTARDLARVGLLMQRDGRWGEQQLLPKEWVAFNRQPFDKYKAGQDEAVPGGQWWLNREVQGAARPWPDAPADTFAALGHWGQALYVMPEKQLVIVRYGDDRDGSYRHNELLKRVLAAVQP
;
A
#
# COMPACT_ATOMS: atom_id res chain seq x y z
N MET A 1 46.11 -32.41 -44.87
CA MET A 1 44.78 -32.76 -44.33
C MET A 1 44.44 -31.81 -43.19
N PHE A 2 43.74 -30.72 -43.50
CA PHE A 2 43.23 -29.78 -42.48
C PHE A 2 41.76 -30.07 -42.22
N LYS A 3 41.42 -30.47 -40.99
CA LYS A 3 40.04 -30.63 -40.54
C LYS A 3 39.58 -29.30 -39.95
N GLY A 4 38.70 -28.59 -40.66
CA GLY A 4 38.04 -27.42 -40.14
C GLY A 4 36.90 -27.82 -39.19
N LEU A 5 36.95 -27.38 -37.92
CA LEU A 5 35.83 -27.42 -36.98
C LEU A 5 34.91 -26.24 -37.30
N LEU A 6 33.67 -26.52 -37.72
CA LEU A 6 32.58 -25.52 -37.71
C LEU A 6 32.04 -25.42 -36.29
N TYR A 7 32.19 -24.25 -35.66
CA TYR A 7 31.45 -23.87 -34.47
C TYR A 7 30.08 -23.30 -34.89
N ALA A 8 29.02 -24.02 -34.59
CA ALA A 8 27.66 -23.50 -34.69
C ALA A 8 27.35 -22.66 -33.46
N ALA A 9 27.30 -21.34 -33.61
CA ALA A 9 26.83 -20.44 -32.56
C ALA A 9 25.31 -20.53 -32.51
N LEU A 10 24.74 -21.11 -31.43
CA LEU A 10 23.32 -21.01 -31.08
C LEU A 10 23.04 -19.58 -30.61
N LEU A 11 22.42 -18.79 -31.46
CA LEU A 11 21.80 -17.52 -31.06
C LEU A 11 20.51 -17.83 -30.32
N PHE A 12 20.54 -17.72 -28.97
CA PHE A 12 19.34 -17.63 -28.18
C PHE A 12 18.72 -16.24 -28.41
N THR A 13 17.70 -16.15 -29.22
CA THR A 13 16.84 -14.98 -29.27
C THR A 13 16.00 -14.93 -27.98
N LEU A 14 16.43 -14.13 -27.01
CA LEU A 14 15.57 -13.69 -25.94
C LEU A 14 14.45 -12.85 -26.56
N THR A 15 13.28 -13.45 -26.74
CA THR A 15 12.07 -12.69 -27.03
C THR A 15 11.75 -11.87 -25.77
N ALA A 16 12.16 -10.61 -25.77
CA ALA A 16 11.66 -9.66 -24.79
C ALA A 16 10.13 -9.57 -25.01
N HIS A 17 9.36 -10.15 -24.11
CA HIS A 17 7.92 -9.91 -24.11
C HIS A 17 7.72 -8.43 -23.82
N ALA A 18 7.03 -7.73 -24.76
CA ALA A 18 6.66 -6.35 -24.53
C ALA A 18 5.82 -6.26 -23.26
N GLU A 19 6.20 -5.36 -22.34
CA GLU A 19 5.46 -5.16 -21.11
C GLU A 19 4.04 -4.68 -21.43
N THR A 20 3.05 -5.30 -20.80
CA THR A 20 1.66 -4.92 -20.95
C THR A 20 1.30 -3.86 -19.91
N TRP A 21 0.72 -2.77 -20.37
CA TRP A 21 0.24 -1.67 -19.56
C TRP A 21 -1.27 -1.51 -19.72
N PRO A 22 -2.03 -1.25 -18.66
CA PRO A 22 -3.43 -0.91 -18.82
C PRO A 22 -3.55 0.48 -19.44
N GLU A 23 -4.25 0.55 -20.57
CA GLU A 23 -4.65 1.83 -21.18
C GLU A 23 -5.85 2.41 -20.43
N LYS A 24 -6.96 2.69 -21.15
CA LYS A 24 -8.22 3.06 -20.53
C LYS A 24 -8.77 1.91 -19.67
N GLU A 25 -8.71 0.70 -20.21
CA GLU A 25 -9.15 -0.54 -19.58
C GLU A 25 -7.98 -1.51 -19.41
N TRP A 26 -8.14 -2.46 -18.50
CA TRP A 26 -7.22 -3.57 -18.33
C TRP A 26 -7.40 -4.61 -19.44
N SER A 27 -6.32 -5.08 -20.02
CA SER A 27 -6.37 -6.25 -20.89
C SER A 27 -6.58 -7.53 -20.07
N GLN A 28 -7.22 -8.53 -20.70
CA GLN A 28 -7.42 -9.85 -20.12
C GLN A 28 -6.26 -10.78 -20.47
N GLY A 29 -5.73 -11.46 -19.48
CA GLY A 29 -4.76 -12.55 -19.65
C GLY A 29 -5.45 -13.91 -19.66
N GLN A 30 -4.63 -14.97 -19.58
CA GLN A 30 -5.15 -16.35 -19.45
C GLN A 30 -5.87 -16.51 -18.10
N PRO A 31 -7.17 -16.81 -18.08
CA PRO A 31 -7.91 -16.94 -16.84
C PRO A 31 -7.42 -18.10 -15.96
N LEU A 32 -7.47 -17.94 -14.65
CA LEU A 32 -7.24 -19.04 -13.72
C LEU A 32 -8.32 -20.11 -13.88
N THR A 33 -7.91 -21.36 -13.99
CA THR A 33 -8.81 -22.51 -14.18
C THR A 33 -8.38 -23.71 -13.34
N GLY A 34 -9.23 -24.73 -13.28
CA GLY A 34 -8.92 -26.00 -12.63
C GLY A 34 -9.15 -26.00 -11.10
N PRO A 35 -8.71 -27.07 -10.44
CA PRO A 35 -8.97 -27.28 -9.01
C PRO A 35 -8.39 -26.22 -8.09
N ALA A 36 -7.21 -25.67 -8.41
CA ALA A 36 -6.55 -24.64 -7.61
C ALA A 36 -7.31 -23.29 -7.69
N ALA A 37 -7.80 -22.91 -8.88
CA ALA A 37 -8.65 -21.74 -9.04
C ALA A 37 -9.97 -21.88 -8.27
N LYS A 38 -10.57 -23.09 -8.29
CA LYS A 38 -11.75 -23.36 -7.48
C LYS A 38 -11.45 -23.26 -5.98
N ALA A 39 -10.34 -23.79 -5.50
CA ALA A 39 -9.95 -23.70 -4.09
C ALA A 39 -9.68 -22.25 -3.63
N LEU A 40 -9.16 -21.40 -4.52
CA LEU A 40 -9.05 -19.96 -4.29
C LEU A 40 -10.44 -19.34 -4.15
N ASP A 41 -11.33 -19.67 -5.06
CA ASP A 41 -12.69 -19.16 -5.12
C ASP A 41 -13.51 -19.56 -3.88
N ASP A 42 -13.45 -20.82 -3.48
CA ASP A 42 -14.13 -21.36 -2.29
C ASP A 42 -13.62 -20.70 -0.98
N TYR A 43 -12.33 -20.36 -0.90
CA TYR A 43 -11.76 -19.66 0.24
C TYR A 43 -12.13 -18.18 0.26
N ALA A 44 -11.98 -17.50 -0.88
CA ALA A 44 -12.16 -16.07 -0.93
C ALA A 44 -13.64 -15.65 -0.87
N PHE A 45 -14.54 -16.47 -1.43
CA PHE A 45 -15.97 -16.19 -1.53
C PHE A 45 -16.84 -17.33 -0.98
N PRO A 46 -16.68 -17.70 0.30
CA PRO A 46 -17.60 -18.65 0.92
C PRO A 46 -19.01 -18.03 1.04
N PRO A 47 -20.05 -18.84 1.27
CA PRO A 47 -21.37 -18.34 1.61
C PRO A 47 -21.30 -17.34 2.78
N ARG A 48 -21.90 -16.15 2.62
CA ARG A 48 -21.89 -15.10 3.64
C ARG A 48 -23.04 -15.26 4.62
N ASP A 49 -22.75 -15.10 5.90
CA ASP A 49 -23.74 -14.87 6.95
C ASP A 49 -23.72 -13.39 7.34
N ASP A 50 -24.70 -12.63 6.88
CA ASP A 50 -24.81 -11.20 7.16
C ASP A 50 -25.36 -10.91 8.55
N THR A 51 -25.92 -11.89 9.24
CA THR A 51 -26.41 -11.76 10.62
C THR A 51 -25.26 -11.81 11.61
N THR A 52 -24.39 -12.81 11.53
CA THR A 52 -23.24 -12.95 12.45
C THR A 52 -22.01 -12.20 11.97
N ARG A 53 -21.91 -11.91 10.68
CA ARG A 53 -20.75 -11.30 10.01
C ARG A 53 -19.43 -12.04 10.25
N LYS A 54 -19.51 -13.35 10.48
CA LYS A 54 -18.36 -14.23 10.68
C LYS A 54 -17.85 -14.81 9.36
N GLY A 55 -16.62 -15.31 9.39
CA GLY A 55 -15.97 -15.95 8.24
C GLY A 55 -15.29 -14.95 7.31
N VAL A 56 -14.70 -15.48 6.23
CA VAL A 56 -14.06 -14.67 5.20
C VAL A 56 -15.12 -13.92 4.40
N ARG A 57 -14.99 -12.59 4.31
CA ARG A 57 -16.00 -11.70 3.71
C ARG A 57 -15.34 -10.83 2.64
N THR A 58 -14.93 -11.45 1.53
CA THR A 58 -14.32 -10.74 0.40
C THR A 58 -15.37 -10.02 -0.43
N ASP A 59 -15.21 -8.72 -0.66
CA ASP A 59 -16.06 -7.89 -1.52
C ASP A 59 -15.54 -7.86 -2.96
N ALA A 60 -14.22 -7.84 -3.12
CA ALA A 60 -13.54 -7.90 -4.41
C ALA A 60 -12.23 -8.66 -4.28
N LEU A 61 -11.91 -9.47 -5.28
CA LEU A 61 -10.59 -10.07 -5.45
C LEU A 61 -10.19 -9.94 -6.92
N LEU A 62 -9.05 -9.29 -7.16
CA LEU A 62 -8.47 -9.04 -8.46
C LEU A 62 -7.02 -9.52 -8.48
N VAL A 63 -6.64 -10.33 -9.47
CA VAL A 63 -5.27 -10.80 -9.67
C VAL A 63 -4.79 -10.37 -11.04
N ILE A 64 -3.70 -9.60 -11.05
CA ILE A 64 -3.01 -9.13 -12.25
C ILE A 64 -1.71 -9.93 -12.39
N ARG A 65 -1.43 -10.47 -13.56
CA ARG A 65 -0.15 -11.06 -13.94
C ARG A 65 0.36 -10.41 -15.22
N ASP A 66 1.62 -10.02 -15.23
CA ASP A 66 2.27 -9.41 -16.40
C ASP A 66 1.48 -8.20 -16.95
N GLY A 67 0.80 -7.45 -16.08
CA GLY A 67 -0.04 -6.30 -16.45
C GLY A 67 -1.42 -6.65 -17.04
N GLN A 68 -1.88 -7.90 -16.91
CA GLN A 68 -3.18 -8.37 -17.40
C GLN A 68 -4.02 -8.98 -16.28
N ILE A 69 -5.34 -8.81 -16.35
CA ILE A 69 -6.27 -9.47 -15.41
C ILE A 69 -6.33 -10.96 -15.75
N ILE A 70 -6.01 -11.81 -14.75
CA ILE A 70 -6.13 -13.27 -14.85
C ILE A 70 -7.20 -13.84 -13.93
N TYR A 71 -7.65 -13.07 -12.94
CA TYR A 71 -8.78 -13.40 -12.08
C TYR A 71 -9.44 -12.13 -11.58
N GLU A 72 -10.76 -12.09 -11.62
CA GLU A 72 -11.56 -10.99 -11.14
C GLU A 72 -12.91 -11.49 -10.68
N ARG A 73 -13.27 -11.24 -9.41
CA ARG A 73 -14.57 -11.58 -8.84
C ARG A 73 -15.00 -10.56 -7.80
N TYR A 74 -16.30 -10.29 -7.76
CA TYR A 74 -16.95 -9.37 -6.83
C TYR A 74 -18.12 -10.06 -6.14
N ALA A 75 -18.35 -9.75 -4.86
CA ALA A 75 -19.54 -10.12 -4.15
C ALA A 75 -20.53 -8.95 -4.14
N ALA A 76 -21.77 -9.21 -4.48
CA ALA A 76 -22.82 -8.18 -4.45
C ALA A 76 -22.93 -7.51 -3.06
N PRO A 77 -23.16 -6.18 -3.00
CA PRO A 77 -23.44 -5.26 -4.11
C PRO A 77 -22.20 -4.70 -4.82
N THR A 78 -21.00 -5.09 -4.44
CA THR A 78 -19.73 -4.60 -5.03
C THR A 78 -19.58 -5.05 -6.48
N THR A 79 -19.08 -4.17 -7.33
CA THR A 79 -18.83 -4.40 -8.76
C THR A 79 -17.45 -3.86 -9.15
N ALA A 80 -17.01 -4.07 -10.39
CA ALA A 80 -15.76 -3.54 -10.93
C ALA A 80 -15.67 -2.01 -10.90
N SER A 81 -16.79 -1.32 -10.87
CA SER A 81 -16.90 0.15 -10.84
C SER A 81 -17.21 0.72 -9.45
N THR A 82 -17.33 -0.13 -8.42
CA THR A 82 -17.61 0.32 -7.06
C THR A 82 -16.34 0.83 -6.38
N PRO A 83 -16.19 2.13 -6.06
CA PRO A 83 -15.13 2.60 -5.18
C PRO A 83 -15.34 2.01 -3.79
N HIS A 84 -14.29 1.40 -3.24
CA HIS A 84 -14.32 0.80 -1.91
C HIS A 84 -13.42 1.59 -0.97
N LEU A 85 -13.82 1.70 0.30
CA LEU A 85 -12.99 2.30 1.34
C LEU A 85 -11.70 1.49 1.50
N THR A 86 -10.56 2.13 1.34
CA THR A 86 -9.26 1.47 1.38
C THR A 86 -8.70 1.33 2.79
N TRP A 87 -9.26 2.04 3.77
CA TRP A 87 -8.71 2.15 5.11
C TRP A 87 -7.22 2.50 5.07
N SER A 88 -6.39 1.81 5.83
CA SER A 88 -4.96 2.15 5.95
C SER A 88 -4.12 1.95 4.69
N ILE A 89 -4.65 1.38 3.61
CA ILE A 89 -4.01 1.46 2.29
C ILE A 89 -3.82 2.93 1.87
N SER A 90 -4.66 3.84 2.37
CA SER A 90 -4.51 5.30 2.17
C SER A 90 -3.13 5.81 2.57
N LYS A 91 -2.48 5.22 3.58
CA LYS A 91 -1.11 5.56 4.02
C LYS A 91 -0.10 5.30 2.91
N SER A 92 -0.20 4.13 2.28
CA SER A 92 0.67 3.76 1.15
C SER A 92 0.37 4.60 -0.10
N LEU A 93 -0.90 4.98 -0.31
CA LEU A 93 -1.27 5.93 -1.37
C LEU A 93 -0.63 7.30 -1.14
N MET A 94 -0.67 7.83 0.09
CA MET A 94 -0.01 9.09 0.43
C MET A 94 1.51 9.01 0.26
N ALA A 95 2.14 7.90 0.67
CA ALA A 95 3.56 7.67 0.41
C ALA A 95 3.87 7.62 -1.09
N THR A 96 2.97 7.07 -1.91
CA THR A 96 3.13 7.06 -3.36
C THR A 96 3.02 8.47 -3.95
N VAL A 97 2.07 9.30 -3.50
CA VAL A 97 1.96 10.72 -3.88
C VAL A 97 3.20 11.51 -3.46
N LEU A 98 3.68 11.30 -2.22
CA LEU A 98 4.94 11.91 -1.74
C LEU A 98 6.13 11.47 -2.58
N GLY A 99 6.13 10.29 -3.15
CA GLY A 99 7.16 9.81 -4.07
C GLY A 99 7.27 10.65 -5.34
N VAL A 100 6.16 11.16 -5.86
CA VAL A 100 6.17 12.11 -6.97
C VAL A 100 6.81 13.45 -6.52
N ALA A 101 6.37 13.98 -5.38
CA ALA A 101 6.94 15.20 -4.79
C ALA A 101 8.44 15.06 -4.49
N PHE A 102 8.89 13.89 -4.05
CA PHE A 102 10.31 13.58 -3.86
C PHE A 102 11.08 13.62 -5.18
N GLY A 103 10.53 13.03 -6.25
CA GLY A 103 11.09 13.09 -7.60
C GLY A 103 11.16 14.52 -8.15
N GLU A 104 10.24 15.39 -7.75
CA GLU A 104 10.26 16.84 -8.04
C GLU A 104 11.25 17.61 -7.15
N ASN A 105 12.03 16.95 -6.30
CA ASN A 105 12.97 17.55 -5.35
C ASN A 105 12.31 18.54 -4.35
N ARG A 106 11.03 18.32 -3.98
CA ARG A 106 10.32 19.18 -3.02
C ARG A 106 10.85 19.03 -1.60
N PHE A 107 11.39 17.87 -1.26
CA PHE A 107 11.96 17.57 0.06
C PHE A 107 13.02 16.47 -0.01
N LYS A 108 13.75 16.31 1.10
CA LYS A 108 14.66 15.19 1.35
C LYS A 108 14.13 14.36 2.51
N LEU A 109 14.45 13.07 2.54
CA LEU A 109 14.08 12.18 3.65
C LEU A 109 14.59 12.68 5.01
N THR A 110 15.72 13.36 5.03
CA THR A 110 16.35 13.95 6.23
C THR A 110 15.82 15.33 6.61
N ASP A 111 14.94 15.93 5.81
CA ASP A 111 14.36 17.23 6.17
C ASP A 111 13.48 17.09 7.42
N PRO A 112 13.56 18.04 8.39
CA PRO A 112 12.64 18.08 9.51
C PRO A 112 11.20 18.33 9.04
N ALA A 113 10.24 17.58 9.55
CA ALA A 113 8.82 17.80 9.24
C ALA A 113 8.37 19.24 9.57
N ALA A 114 8.94 19.81 10.63
CA ALA A 114 8.71 21.19 11.05
C ALA A 114 9.04 22.26 9.98
N ARG A 115 9.85 21.93 8.98
CA ARG A 115 10.16 22.81 7.84
C ARG A 115 8.90 23.08 7.00
N PHE A 116 8.03 22.08 6.88
CA PHE A 116 6.87 22.12 6.01
C PHE A 116 5.56 22.26 6.77
N TYR A 117 5.51 21.77 8.02
CA TYR A 117 4.34 21.81 8.88
C TYR A 117 4.70 22.42 10.24
N PRO A 118 4.41 23.71 10.48
CA PRO A 118 4.84 24.46 11.67
C PRO A 118 4.44 23.85 13.02
N PRO A 119 3.29 23.16 13.21
CA PRO A 119 2.97 22.49 14.47
C PRO A 119 4.03 21.50 14.91
N MET A 120 4.79 20.89 13.97
CA MET A 120 5.90 20.00 14.30
C MET A 120 7.14 20.69 14.89
N LYS A 121 7.15 22.03 15.07
CA LYS A 121 8.25 22.73 15.77
C LYS A 121 8.43 22.28 17.21
N GLN A 122 7.39 21.76 17.85
CA GLN A 122 7.49 21.16 19.18
C GLN A 122 8.23 19.79 19.16
N HIS A 123 8.40 19.19 17.98
CA HIS A 123 9.15 17.95 17.73
C HIS A 123 10.23 18.17 16.67
N PRO A 124 11.21 19.06 16.90
CA PRO A 124 12.12 19.58 15.84
C PRO A 124 13.05 18.50 15.27
N GLY A 125 13.23 17.38 15.98
CA GLY A 125 14.07 16.27 15.54
C GLY A 125 13.35 15.25 14.62
N VAL A 126 12.03 15.35 14.44
CA VAL A 126 11.28 14.42 13.60
C VAL A 126 11.50 14.75 12.13
N THR A 127 12.05 13.80 11.37
CA THR A 127 12.29 13.91 9.94
C THR A 127 11.14 13.31 9.11
N MET A 128 11.15 13.61 7.80
CA MET A 128 10.23 12.97 6.85
C MET A 128 10.39 11.45 6.83
N ALA A 129 11.62 10.93 6.95
CA ALA A 129 11.88 9.49 7.04
C ALA A 129 11.29 8.86 8.31
N ASP A 130 11.36 9.55 9.45
CA ASP A 130 10.79 9.06 10.72
C ASP A 130 9.27 8.90 10.61
N LEU A 131 8.57 9.88 10.04
CA LEU A 131 7.13 9.80 9.79
C LEU A 131 6.77 8.67 8.80
N LEU A 132 7.55 8.51 7.73
CA LEU A 132 7.34 7.45 6.74
C LEU A 132 7.54 6.05 7.33
N HIS A 133 8.44 5.88 8.29
CA HIS A 133 8.69 4.61 8.98
C HIS A 133 7.82 4.39 10.22
N TRP A 134 6.84 5.27 10.52
CA TRP A 134 6.08 5.24 11.78
C TRP A 134 7.02 5.21 13.00
N ALA A 135 8.00 6.06 12.97
CA ALA A 135 9.05 6.16 13.98
C ALA A 135 9.24 7.60 14.49
N SER A 136 8.20 8.42 14.45
CA SER A 136 8.22 9.82 14.93
C SER A 136 8.56 9.93 16.42
N GLY A 137 8.30 8.87 17.21
CA GLY A 137 8.45 8.87 18.66
C GLY A 137 7.27 9.48 19.41
N LEU A 138 6.20 9.87 18.72
CA LEU A 138 4.97 10.33 19.33
C LEU A 138 4.26 9.19 20.08
N ASP A 139 3.63 9.48 21.22
CA ASP A 139 2.91 8.50 22.06
C ASP A 139 1.52 8.20 21.50
N TRP A 140 1.52 7.53 20.36
CA TRP A 140 0.32 7.23 19.59
C TRP A 140 -0.31 5.89 20.00
N GLN A 141 -1.65 5.84 20.09
CA GLN A 141 -2.42 4.63 20.40
C GLN A 141 -3.36 4.31 19.22
N GLU A 142 -3.04 3.23 18.50
CA GLU A 142 -3.78 2.77 17.32
C GLU A 142 -4.67 1.58 17.72
N ASP A 143 -5.77 1.84 18.43
CA ASP A 143 -6.71 0.81 18.88
C ASP A 143 -8.14 1.22 18.54
N TYR A 144 -8.82 0.44 17.73
CA TYR A 144 -10.20 0.70 17.33
C TYR A 144 -11.23 -0.03 18.21
N GLU A 145 -10.95 -1.26 18.63
CA GLU A 145 -11.93 -2.18 19.19
C GLU A 145 -11.81 -2.37 20.71
N TYR A 146 -10.58 -2.49 21.23
CA TYR A 146 -10.36 -2.94 22.61
C TYR A 146 -10.34 -1.80 23.61
N ALA A 147 -9.84 -0.63 23.25
CA ALA A 147 -9.75 0.51 24.11
C ALA A 147 -10.08 1.85 23.43
N PRO A 148 -11.26 1.99 22.77
CA PRO A 148 -11.58 3.14 21.92
C PRO A 148 -11.53 4.48 22.68
N LEU A 149 -11.83 4.50 23.97
CA LEU A 149 -11.78 5.72 24.79
C LEU A 149 -10.34 6.21 25.09
N LYS A 150 -9.34 5.32 24.94
CA LYS A 150 -7.91 5.65 25.10
C LYS A 150 -7.20 5.75 23.75
N SER A 151 -7.90 5.49 22.66
CA SER A 151 -7.35 5.44 21.33
C SER A 151 -7.10 6.82 20.76
N SER A 152 -5.86 7.07 20.31
CA SER A 152 -5.51 8.29 19.58
C SER A 152 -6.20 8.34 18.22
N VAL A 153 -6.22 7.21 17.50
CA VAL A 153 -6.83 7.14 16.16
C VAL A 153 -8.34 7.37 16.19
N VAL A 154 -9.06 6.79 17.16
CA VAL A 154 -10.51 7.03 17.33
C VAL A 154 -10.77 8.50 17.69
N ALA A 155 -9.96 9.07 18.59
CA ALA A 155 -10.07 10.47 18.97
C ALA A 155 -9.81 11.41 17.77
N MET A 156 -8.82 11.11 16.96
CA MET A 156 -8.47 11.88 15.77
C MET A 156 -9.57 11.81 14.70
N LEU A 157 -10.01 10.59 14.34
CA LEU A 157 -10.92 10.41 13.20
C LEU A 157 -12.38 10.79 13.52
N TYR A 158 -12.84 10.59 14.78
CA TYR A 158 -14.29 10.60 15.06
C TYR A 158 -14.73 11.60 16.13
N THR A 159 -13.79 12.16 16.91
CA THR A 159 -14.18 13.03 18.01
C THR A 159 -13.35 14.33 18.06
N ARG A 160 -12.50 14.50 19.07
CA ARG A 160 -11.83 15.79 19.37
C ARG A 160 -10.78 16.23 18.34
N GLY A 161 -10.23 15.32 17.55
CA GLY A 161 -9.20 15.63 16.53
C GLY A 161 -9.73 15.76 15.11
N HIS A 162 -11.03 15.52 14.87
CA HIS A 162 -11.56 15.41 13.50
C HIS A 162 -11.57 16.73 12.71
N HIS A 163 -11.42 17.87 13.38
CA HIS A 163 -11.37 19.17 12.72
C HIS A 163 -10.02 19.41 12.03
N ASP A 164 -8.91 19.17 12.72
CA ASP A 164 -7.54 19.20 12.21
C ASP A 164 -6.80 17.95 12.72
N MET A 165 -6.79 16.92 11.90
CA MET A 165 -6.25 15.62 12.27
C MET A 165 -4.73 15.64 12.40
N ALA A 166 -4.06 16.46 11.60
CA ALA A 166 -2.61 16.57 11.63
C ALA A 166 -2.15 17.38 12.86
N GLU A 167 -2.83 18.45 13.22
CA GLU A 167 -2.53 19.23 14.44
C GLU A 167 -2.78 18.39 15.69
N PHE A 168 -3.90 17.67 15.74
CA PHE A 168 -4.18 16.73 16.83
C PHE A 168 -3.05 15.70 17.01
N ALA A 169 -2.52 15.16 15.91
CA ALA A 169 -1.41 14.22 15.97
C ALA A 169 -0.09 14.90 16.39
N ALA A 170 0.19 16.09 15.88
CA ALA A 170 1.36 16.87 16.25
C ALA A 170 1.37 17.29 17.72
N ASP A 171 0.19 17.50 18.34
CA ASP A 171 0.07 17.84 19.77
C ASP A 171 0.29 16.63 20.70
N THR A 172 0.48 15.42 20.15
CA THR A 172 0.74 14.22 20.94
C THR A 172 2.12 14.30 21.61
N ALA A 173 2.19 13.92 22.89
CA ALA A 173 3.45 13.90 23.61
C ALA A 173 4.47 12.93 23.00
N THR A 174 5.77 13.17 23.24
CA THR A 174 6.84 12.27 22.80
C THR A 174 7.04 11.15 23.82
N SER A 175 7.11 9.89 23.36
CA SER A 175 7.38 8.71 24.18
C SER A 175 8.78 8.14 23.94
N SER A 176 9.40 8.43 22.79
CA SER A 176 10.77 8.03 22.45
C SER A 176 11.42 9.06 21.52
N ALA A 177 12.75 9.01 21.40
CA ALA A 177 13.44 9.87 20.42
C ALA A 177 13.02 9.45 18.99
N PRO A 178 12.93 10.41 18.04
CA PRO A 178 12.62 10.11 16.65
C PRO A 178 13.59 9.08 16.05
N GLY A 179 13.09 8.21 15.21
CA GLY A 179 13.86 7.16 14.55
C GLY A 179 14.40 6.05 15.48
N GLN A 180 13.95 5.97 16.74
CA GLN A 180 14.47 4.96 17.69
C GLN A 180 13.54 3.76 17.90
N ALA A 181 12.24 3.92 17.65
CA ALA A 181 11.27 2.85 17.84
C ALA A 181 10.17 2.93 16.79
N PHE A 182 9.76 1.78 16.29
CA PHE A 182 8.55 1.64 15.48
C PHE A 182 7.31 1.74 16.38
N ARG A 183 6.35 2.54 15.93
CA ARG A 183 4.99 2.59 16.48
C ARG A 183 4.02 2.93 15.36
N TYR A 184 3.24 1.96 14.92
CA TYR A 184 2.25 2.20 13.87
C TYR A 184 1.34 3.37 14.22
N SER A 185 1.19 4.35 13.32
CA SER A 185 0.56 5.62 13.62
C SER A 185 -0.20 6.19 12.41
N SER A 186 -1.53 6.28 12.55
CA SER A 186 -2.37 7.09 11.67
C SER A 186 -2.04 8.57 11.77
N GLY A 187 -1.58 9.02 12.94
CA GLY A 187 -1.14 10.40 13.18
C GLY A 187 0.04 10.77 12.29
N ASP A 188 1.10 9.94 12.24
CA ASP A 188 2.27 10.17 11.39
C ASP A 188 1.87 10.35 9.93
N SER A 189 0.92 9.54 9.44
CA SER A 189 0.45 9.62 8.06
C SER A 189 -0.34 10.89 7.77
N ASN A 190 -1.13 11.40 8.71
CA ASN A 190 -1.84 12.67 8.55
C ASN A 190 -0.88 13.87 8.66
N ILE A 191 0.16 13.79 9.50
CA ILE A 191 1.24 14.78 9.50
C ILE A 191 1.97 14.81 8.14
N LEU A 192 2.24 13.66 7.51
CA LEU A 192 2.79 13.60 6.16
C LEU A 192 1.90 14.31 5.13
N SER A 193 0.58 14.16 5.23
CA SER A 193 -0.37 14.88 4.38
C SER A 193 -0.29 16.40 4.57
N ALA A 194 -0.21 16.86 5.82
CA ALA A 194 -0.04 18.27 6.15
C ALA A 194 1.32 18.84 5.69
N THR A 195 2.40 18.03 5.78
CA THR A 195 3.71 18.44 5.22
C THR A 195 3.65 18.63 3.72
N LEU A 196 2.96 17.74 2.98
CA LEU A 196 2.74 17.90 1.54
C LEU A 196 1.95 19.17 1.23
N LYS A 197 0.89 19.46 2.00
CA LYS A 197 0.12 20.72 1.89
C LYS A 197 1.01 21.94 2.09
N GLY A 198 1.91 21.91 3.08
CA GLY A 198 2.86 22.96 3.34
C GLY A 198 3.92 23.15 2.23
N MET A 199 4.36 22.06 1.58
CA MET A 199 5.30 22.12 0.45
C MET A 199 4.69 22.76 -0.80
N LEU A 200 3.42 22.46 -1.07
CA LEU A 200 2.75 22.83 -2.32
C LEU A 200 1.96 24.15 -2.20
N GLY A 201 1.53 24.50 -0.99
CA GLY A 201 0.49 25.48 -0.74
C GLY A 201 -0.91 24.89 -1.05
N HIS A 202 -1.91 25.42 -0.37
CA HIS A 202 -3.29 24.89 -0.41
C HIS A 202 -3.83 24.71 -1.83
N LYS A 203 -3.71 25.72 -2.69
CA LYS A 203 -4.28 25.70 -4.05
C LYS A 203 -3.75 24.55 -4.93
N ALA A 204 -2.47 24.24 -4.83
CA ALA A 204 -1.90 23.13 -5.60
C ALA A 204 -2.16 21.77 -4.92
N TYR A 205 -2.19 21.77 -3.60
CA TYR A 205 -2.36 20.56 -2.81
C TYR A 205 -3.68 19.83 -3.07
N VAL A 206 -4.79 20.56 -3.16
CA VAL A 206 -6.14 19.96 -3.30
C VAL A 206 -6.31 19.12 -4.58
N ASP A 207 -5.55 19.42 -5.62
CA ASP A 207 -5.56 18.69 -6.90
C ASP A 207 -4.37 17.76 -7.06
N TYR A 208 -3.35 17.86 -6.19
CA TYR A 208 -2.06 17.20 -6.41
C TYR A 208 -2.13 15.68 -6.49
N PRO A 209 -2.87 14.93 -5.64
CA PRO A 209 -2.99 13.49 -5.78
C PRO A 209 -3.53 13.06 -7.14
N TRP A 210 -4.46 13.85 -7.72
CA TRP A 210 -5.03 13.56 -9.03
C TRP A 210 -4.07 13.92 -10.15
N THR A 211 -3.49 15.11 -10.15
CA THR A 211 -2.62 15.59 -11.23
C THR A 211 -1.27 14.89 -11.25
N ALA A 212 -0.71 14.59 -10.08
CA ALA A 212 0.61 13.99 -9.94
C ALA A 212 0.63 12.47 -10.03
N LEU A 213 -0.44 11.78 -9.57
CA LEU A 213 -0.47 10.32 -9.50
C LEU A 213 -1.66 9.71 -10.25
N PHE A 214 -2.90 10.05 -9.88
CA PHE A 214 -4.06 9.30 -10.35
C PHE A 214 -4.32 9.46 -11.85
N GLN A 215 -4.27 10.67 -12.38
CA GLN A 215 -4.46 10.92 -13.82
C GLN A 215 -3.37 10.29 -14.69
N PRO A 216 -2.05 10.41 -14.36
CA PRO A 216 -1.00 9.69 -15.08
C PRO A 216 -1.21 8.17 -15.11
N LEU A 217 -1.73 7.59 -14.03
CA LEU A 217 -2.05 6.16 -13.97
C LEU A 217 -3.38 5.79 -14.67
N GLY A 218 -4.16 6.78 -15.13
CA GLY A 218 -5.48 6.54 -15.71
C GLY A 218 -6.57 6.21 -14.67
N ILE A 219 -6.33 6.50 -13.39
CA ILE A 219 -7.31 6.36 -12.30
C ILE A 219 -8.31 7.52 -12.39
N ARG A 220 -9.60 7.19 -12.49
CA ARG A 220 -10.67 8.16 -12.73
C ARG A 220 -11.72 8.23 -11.62
N ASN A 221 -11.85 7.15 -10.84
CA ASN A 221 -12.91 6.99 -9.84
C ASN A 221 -12.31 6.94 -8.43
N ALA A 222 -11.37 7.84 -8.13
CA ALA A 222 -10.81 8.00 -6.81
C ALA A 222 -11.50 9.15 -6.08
N THR A 223 -11.84 8.91 -4.81
CA THR A 223 -12.24 9.93 -3.85
C THR A 223 -11.29 9.88 -2.67
N TRP A 224 -10.87 11.01 -2.16
CA TRP A 224 -10.09 11.10 -0.94
C TRP A 224 -10.69 12.18 -0.05
N GLU A 225 -11.19 11.79 1.11
CA GLU A 225 -11.79 12.73 2.06
C GLU A 225 -10.71 13.58 2.74
N SER A 226 -11.07 14.80 3.09
CA SER A 226 -10.26 15.71 3.88
C SER A 226 -10.93 16.04 5.21
N ASP A 227 -10.15 16.50 6.18
CA ASP A 227 -10.66 17.09 7.40
C ASP A 227 -11.19 18.52 7.17
N ALA A 228 -11.61 19.23 8.22
CA ALA A 228 -12.17 20.58 8.09
C ALA A 228 -11.12 21.64 7.72
N GLU A 229 -9.85 21.34 7.90
CA GLU A 229 -8.74 22.16 7.42
C GLU A 229 -8.32 21.82 5.97
N GLU A 230 -9.15 21.03 5.25
CA GLU A 230 -8.91 20.61 3.87
C GLU A 230 -7.56 19.86 3.70
N THR A 231 -7.15 19.10 4.73
CA THR A 231 -6.01 18.18 4.69
C THR A 231 -6.52 16.78 4.44
N PHE A 232 -6.04 16.09 3.39
CA PHE A 232 -6.49 14.73 3.09
C PHE A 232 -6.23 13.81 4.26
N VAL A 233 -7.23 12.99 4.61
CA VAL A 233 -7.12 11.98 5.65
C VAL A 233 -6.26 10.83 5.11
N ALA A 234 -4.95 11.05 5.15
CA ALA A 234 -3.95 10.14 4.57
C ALA A 234 -3.91 8.78 5.26
N SER A 235 -4.41 8.71 6.49
CA SER A 235 -4.43 7.47 7.26
C SER A 235 -5.49 6.48 6.82
N SER A 236 -6.62 6.92 6.18
CA SER A 236 -7.81 6.07 6.19
C SER A 236 -8.81 6.23 5.04
N TYR A 237 -9.08 7.42 4.51
CA TYR A 237 -10.34 7.71 3.80
C TYR A 237 -10.17 7.98 2.30
N ALA A 238 -9.31 7.19 1.65
CA ALA A 238 -9.31 7.07 0.20
C ALA A 238 -10.27 5.96 -0.25
N TYR A 239 -10.95 6.18 -1.38
CA TYR A 239 -11.86 5.24 -2.01
C TYR A 239 -11.42 5.02 -3.45
N LEU A 240 -11.12 3.79 -3.81
CA LEU A 240 -10.72 3.39 -5.16
C LEU A 240 -11.46 2.10 -5.57
N THR A 241 -11.69 1.94 -6.87
CA THR A 241 -12.08 0.62 -7.38
C THR A 241 -10.91 -0.36 -7.25
N ALA A 242 -11.17 -1.67 -7.24
CA ALA A 242 -10.11 -2.67 -7.21
C ALA A 242 -9.17 -2.53 -8.43
N ARG A 243 -9.72 -2.23 -9.60
CA ARG A 243 -8.97 -2.01 -10.84
C ARG A 243 -8.09 -0.76 -10.76
N ASP A 244 -8.56 0.32 -10.13
CA ASP A 244 -7.79 1.55 -9.95
C ASP A 244 -6.66 1.34 -8.93
N LEU A 245 -6.93 0.65 -7.82
CA LEU A 245 -5.90 0.34 -6.83
C LEU A 245 -4.80 -0.58 -7.42
N ALA A 246 -5.17 -1.52 -8.30
CA ALA A 246 -4.21 -2.38 -8.98
C ALA A 246 -3.21 -1.60 -9.85
N ARG A 247 -3.58 -0.42 -10.40
CA ARG A 247 -2.67 0.46 -11.16
C ARG A 247 -1.54 0.99 -10.27
N VAL A 248 -1.85 1.35 -9.02
CA VAL A 248 -0.83 1.73 -8.04
C VAL A 248 0.09 0.55 -7.72
N GLY A 249 -0.47 -0.65 -7.55
CA GLY A 249 0.33 -1.88 -7.36
C GLY A 249 1.27 -2.15 -8.53
N LEU A 250 0.80 -1.99 -9.78
CA LEU A 250 1.62 -2.18 -10.98
C LEU A 250 2.74 -1.14 -11.10
N LEU A 251 2.46 0.13 -10.74
CA LEU A 251 3.49 1.17 -10.66
C LEU A 251 4.61 0.77 -9.69
N MET A 252 4.23 0.32 -8.49
CA MET A 252 5.18 -0.10 -7.45
C MET A 252 5.93 -1.39 -7.84
N GLN A 253 5.27 -2.33 -8.51
CA GLN A 253 5.89 -3.55 -9.04
C GLN A 253 7.01 -3.25 -10.05
N ARG A 254 6.83 -2.20 -10.84
CA ARG A 254 7.75 -1.78 -11.91
C ARG A 254 8.66 -0.64 -11.49
N ASP A 255 9.03 -0.60 -10.22
CA ASP A 255 9.98 0.35 -9.62
C ASP A 255 9.67 1.81 -9.96
N GLY A 256 8.38 2.17 -9.94
CA GLY A 256 7.89 3.53 -10.15
C GLY A 256 7.80 3.96 -11.62
N ARG A 257 7.98 3.03 -12.57
CA ARG A 257 7.82 3.30 -14.00
C ARG A 257 6.38 3.06 -14.44
N TRP A 258 5.86 3.92 -15.30
CA TRP A 258 4.56 3.80 -15.95
C TRP A 258 4.69 4.11 -17.45
N GLY A 259 4.55 3.11 -18.30
CA GLY A 259 4.92 3.21 -19.71
C GLY A 259 6.39 3.60 -19.86
N GLU A 260 6.64 4.65 -20.62
CA GLU A 260 7.99 5.21 -20.81
C GLU A 260 8.40 6.21 -19.71
N GLN A 261 7.49 6.57 -18.81
CA GLN A 261 7.74 7.58 -17.78
C GLN A 261 8.21 6.94 -16.46
N GLN A 262 9.30 7.45 -15.88
CA GLN A 262 9.66 7.20 -14.48
C GLN A 262 8.87 8.17 -13.61
N LEU A 263 7.69 7.72 -13.13
CA LEU A 263 6.78 8.54 -12.34
C LEU A 263 7.25 8.69 -10.89
N LEU A 264 7.80 7.61 -10.31
CA LEU A 264 8.45 7.66 -8.99
C LEU A 264 9.94 7.35 -9.17
N PRO A 265 10.86 8.06 -8.49
CA PRO A 265 12.26 7.66 -8.47
C PRO A 265 12.44 6.22 -7.96
N LYS A 266 13.36 5.46 -8.57
CA LYS A 266 13.64 4.08 -8.13
C LYS A 266 14.10 4.01 -6.67
N GLU A 267 14.88 5.00 -6.23
CA GLU A 267 15.33 5.12 -4.85
C GLU A 267 14.17 5.33 -3.87
N TRP A 268 13.06 5.97 -4.30
CA TRP A 268 11.86 6.09 -3.47
C TRP A 268 11.17 4.75 -3.29
N VAL A 269 10.99 3.98 -4.36
CA VAL A 269 10.41 2.63 -4.27
C VAL A 269 11.31 1.72 -3.44
N ALA A 270 12.64 1.82 -3.59
CA ALA A 270 13.60 1.08 -2.79
C ALA A 270 13.47 1.44 -1.29
N PHE A 271 13.33 2.73 -0.96
CA PHE A 271 13.10 3.20 0.41
C PHE A 271 11.80 2.63 0.99
N ASN A 272 10.70 2.64 0.23
CA ASN A 272 9.43 2.07 0.70
C ASN A 272 9.53 0.56 0.98
N ARG A 273 10.44 -0.15 0.31
CA ARG A 273 10.69 -1.60 0.44
C ARG A 273 11.86 -1.94 1.37
N GLN A 274 12.45 -0.96 2.02
CA GLN A 274 13.50 -1.16 3.00
C GLN A 274 12.88 -1.32 4.39
N PRO A 275 13.17 -2.42 5.13
CA PRO A 275 12.75 -2.58 6.51
C PRO A 275 13.26 -1.42 7.38
N PHE A 276 12.43 -0.96 8.31
CA PHE A 276 12.90 -0.07 9.36
C PHE A 276 13.91 -0.82 10.24
N ASP A 277 15.13 -0.34 10.33
CA ASP A 277 16.29 -1.06 10.91
C ASP A 277 16.14 -1.36 12.41
N LYS A 278 15.33 -0.61 13.14
CA LYS A 278 15.06 -0.79 14.57
C LYS A 278 13.75 -1.49 14.89
N TYR A 279 13.04 -1.98 13.86
CA TYR A 279 11.86 -2.80 14.07
C TYR A 279 12.21 -4.10 14.79
N LYS A 280 11.41 -4.46 15.79
CA LYS A 280 11.57 -5.73 16.51
C LYS A 280 10.46 -6.69 16.07
N ALA A 281 10.84 -7.92 15.78
CA ALA A 281 9.90 -8.95 15.37
C ALA A 281 8.72 -9.09 16.36
N GLY A 282 7.51 -9.22 15.82
CA GLY A 282 6.29 -9.39 16.61
C GLY A 282 5.65 -8.09 17.14
N GLN A 283 6.18 -6.93 16.78
CA GLN A 283 5.53 -5.65 17.11
C GLN A 283 4.27 -5.39 16.28
N ASP A 284 4.18 -5.99 15.08
CA ASP A 284 3.02 -5.92 14.20
C ASP A 284 2.94 -7.20 13.36
N GLU A 285 1.86 -7.37 12.58
CA GLU A 285 1.61 -8.55 11.74
C GLU A 285 2.56 -8.67 10.53
N ALA A 286 3.24 -7.58 10.13
CA ALA A 286 4.23 -7.57 9.07
C ALA A 286 5.37 -6.58 9.36
N VAL A 287 6.44 -6.61 8.57
CA VAL A 287 7.62 -5.76 8.78
C VAL A 287 7.39 -4.38 8.14
N PRO A 288 7.55 -3.26 8.87
CA PRO A 288 7.34 -1.93 8.30
C PRO A 288 8.46 -1.51 7.37
N GLY A 289 8.07 -0.95 6.23
CA GLY A 289 8.89 -0.15 5.33
C GLY A 289 8.49 1.34 5.39
N GLY A 290 8.62 2.06 4.28
CA GLY A 290 8.14 3.44 4.15
C GLY A 290 6.65 3.51 3.85
N GLN A 291 5.79 3.37 4.84
CA GLN A 291 4.32 3.28 4.75
C GLN A 291 3.81 2.07 3.96
N TRP A 292 4.64 1.02 3.83
CA TRP A 292 4.33 -0.27 3.23
C TRP A 292 4.73 -1.40 4.16
N TRP A 293 4.13 -2.58 4.00
CA TRP A 293 4.39 -3.78 4.78
C TRP A 293 5.19 -4.78 3.96
N LEU A 294 6.21 -5.40 4.57
CA LEU A 294 7.23 -6.19 3.89
C LEU A 294 7.20 -7.64 4.35
N ASN A 295 7.37 -8.57 3.42
CA ASN A 295 7.54 -10.00 3.68
C ASN A 295 9.03 -10.34 3.93
N ARG A 296 9.61 -9.81 5.00
CA ARG A 296 11.04 -9.96 5.32
C ARG A 296 11.26 -10.71 6.61
N GLU A 297 12.36 -11.44 6.70
CA GLU A 297 12.90 -11.92 7.97
C GLU A 297 13.53 -10.77 8.75
N VAL A 298 13.24 -10.70 10.04
CA VAL A 298 13.82 -9.70 10.94
C VAL A 298 14.23 -10.40 12.24
N GLN A 299 15.47 -10.23 12.67
CA GLN A 299 16.00 -10.76 13.94
C GLN A 299 15.76 -12.27 14.12
N GLY A 300 15.83 -13.06 13.03
CA GLY A 300 15.61 -14.50 13.04
C GLY A 300 14.15 -14.96 13.11
N ALA A 301 13.20 -14.04 13.14
CA ALA A 301 11.78 -14.37 13.00
C ALA A 301 11.45 -14.68 11.54
N ALA A 302 10.60 -15.70 11.33
CA ALA A 302 10.12 -16.07 10.01
C ALA A 302 9.37 -14.93 9.34
N ARG A 303 9.36 -14.95 8.01
CA ARG A 303 8.58 -13.99 7.21
C ARG A 303 7.09 -14.05 7.56
N PRO A 304 6.40 -12.90 7.58
CA PRO A 304 4.96 -12.84 7.87
C PRO A 304 4.11 -13.73 6.94
N TRP A 305 4.49 -13.82 5.66
CA TRP A 305 3.80 -14.61 4.64
C TRP A 305 4.76 -15.64 4.02
N PRO A 306 5.00 -16.80 4.72
CA PRO A 306 6.04 -17.75 4.34
C PRO A 306 5.82 -18.40 2.98
N ASP A 307 4.56 -18.56 2.54
CA ASP A 307 4.23 -19.13 1.23
C ASP A 307 4.43 -18.16 0.06
N ALA A 308 4.57 -16.85 0.34
CA ALA A 308 4.85 -15.82 -0.67
C ALA A 308 6.34 -15.57 -0.86
N PRO A 309 6.80 -15.08 -2.04
CA PRO A 309 8.18 -14.67 -2.25
C PRO A 309 8.66 -13.65 -1.23
N ALA A 310 9.97 -13.66 -0.94
CA ALA A 310 10.57 -12.74 0.04
C ALA A 310 10.52 -11.27 -0.40
N ASP A 311 10.42 -11.01 -1.69
CA ASP A 311 10.30 -9.66 -2.27
C ASP A 311 8.87 -9.10 -2.24
N THR A 312 7.89 -9.90 -1.76
CA THR A 312 6.49 -9.47 -1.60
C THR A 312 6.41 -8.31 -0.61
N PHE A 313 5.65 -7.31 -0.97
CA PHE A 313 5.26 -6.22 -0.08
C PHE A 313 3.79 -5.85 -0.30
N ALA A 314 3.20 -5.16 0.66
CA ALA A 314 1.77 -4.89 0.65
C ALA A 314 1.41 -3.54 1.25
N ALA A 315 0.29 -2.99 0.79
CA ALA A 315 -0.49 -2.02 1.53
C ALA A 315 -1.67 -2.74 2.17
N LEU A 316 -1.84 -2.57 3.47
CA LEU A 316 -2.87 -3.26 4.27
C LEU A 316 -3.84 -2.26 4.88
N GLY A 317 -5.10 -2.64 5.00
CA GLY A 317 -6.14 -1.83 5.60
C GLY A 317 -7.06 -2.63 6.49
N HIS A 318 -7.70 -1.94 7.42
CA HIS A 318 -8.61 -2.50 8.41
C HIS A 318 -9.64 -3.43 7.77
N TRP A 319 -10.00 -4.51 8.45
CA TRP A 319 -10.93 -5.55 7.99
C TRP A 319 -10.54 -6.24 6.69
N GLY A 320 -9.23 -6.44 6.47
CA GLY A 320 -8.71 -7.29 5.40
C GLY A 320 -8.60 -6.63 4.03
N GLN A 321 -8.57 -5.29 3.95
CA GLN A 321 -8.19 -4.62 2.72
C GLN A 321 -6.72 -4.90 2.42
N ALA A 322 -6.39 -5.25 1.19
CA ALA A 322 -5.00 -5.52 0.83
C ALA A 322 -4.69 -5.23 -0.64
N LEU A 323 -3.52 -4.67 -0.86
CA LEU A 323 -2.84 -4.60 -2.14
C LEU A 323 -1.49 -5.29 -1.98
N TYR A 324 -1.33 -6.48 -2.55
CA TYR A 324 -0.04 -7.18 -2.56
C TYR A 324 0.67 -6.98 -3.88
N VAL A 325 1.98 -6.83 -3.79
CA VAL A 325 2.88 -6.69 -4.94
C VAL A 325 3.99 -7.74 -4.83
N MET A 326 4.14 -8.57 -5.86
CA MET A 326 5.13 -9.65 -5.94
C MET A 326 5.98 -9.48 -7.21
N PRO A 327 7.07 -8.70 -7.16
CA PRO A 327 7.88 -8.42 -8.35
C PRO A 327 8.44 -9.69 -9.03
N GLU A 328 8.99 -10.65 -8.28
CA GLU A 328 9.51 -11.90 -8.84
C GLU A 328 8.46 -12.71 -9.61
N LYS A 329 7.20 -12.62 -9.23
CA LYS A 329 6.08 -13.34 -9.84
C LYS A 329 5.32 -12.51 -10.87
N GLN A 330 5.68 -11.24 -11.04
CA GLN A 330 4.95 -10.27 -11.86
C GLN A 330 3.46 -10.21 -11.50
N LEU A 331 3.14 -10.35 -10.19
CA LEU A 331 1.77 -10.37 -9.67
C LEU A 331 1.45 -9.11 -8.88
N VAL A 332 0.24 -8.60 -9.10
CA VAL A 332 -0.43 -7.63 -8.23
C VAL A 332 -1.78 -8.23 -7.84
N ILE A 333 -2.10 -8.21 -6.55
CA ILE A 333 -3.34 -8.75 -6.02
C ILE A 333 -4.03 -7.67 -5.21
N VAL A 334 -5.28 -7.39 -5.53
CA VAL A 334 -6.13 -6.48 -4.74
C VAL A 334 -7.24 -7.28 -4.09
N ARG A 335 -7.41 -7.11 -2.79
CA ARG A 335 -8.56 -7.62 -2.05
C ARG A 335 -9.25 -6.51 -1.29
N TYR A 336 -10.55 -6.44 -1.41
CA TYR A 336 -11.43 -5.70 -0.52
C TYR A 336 -12.30 -6.68 0.27
N GLY A 337 -12.63 -6.34 1.50
CA GLY A 337 -13.41 -7.19 2.38
C GLY A 337 -13.95 -6.49 3.62
N ASP A 338 -14.66 -7.27 4.46
CA ASP A 338 -15.26 -6.83 5.72
C ASP A 338 -15.08 -7.93 6.79
N ASP A 339 -13.84 -8.37 6.99
CA ASP A 339 -13.50 -9.44 7.92
C ASP A 339 -13.35 -8.89 9.34
N ARG A 340 -14.06 -9.47 10.31
CA ARG A 340 -14.14 -8.94 11.68
C ARG A 340 -13.77 -9.94 12.77
N ASP A 341 -13.55 -11.20 12.43
CA ASP A 341 -13.38 -12.29 13.39
C ASP A 341 -12.03 -13.03 13.28
N GLY A 342 -11.11 -12.53 12.43
CA GLY A 342 -9.81 -13.16 12.21
C GLY A 342 -9.84 -14.41 11.34
N SER A 343 -10.97 -14.73 10.70
CA SER A 343 -11.08 -15.88 9.77
C SER A 343 -10.25 -15.68 8.50
N TYR A 344 -10.09 -14.45 8.04
CA TYR A 344 -9.23 -14.12 6.93
C TYR A 344 -7.77 -14.13 7.35
N ARG A 345 -6.93 -14.77 6.54
CA ARG A 345 -5.48 -14.80 6.75
C ARG A 345 -4.75 -14.45 5.47
N HIS A 346 -3.89 -13.46 5.52
CA HIS A 346 -3.09 -12.97 4.38
C HIS A 346 -2.32 -14.11 3.71
N ASN A 347 -1.53 -14.87 4.46
CA ASN A 347 -0.72 -15.96 3.91
C ASN A 347 -1.57 -17.05 3.24
N GLU A 348 -2.76 -17.34 3.76
CA GLU A 348 -3.64 -18.36 3.20
C GLU A 348 -4.23 -17.94 1.84
N LEU A 349 -4.58 -16.66 1.68
CA LEU A 349 -4.96 -16.12 0.37
C LEU A 349 -3.79 -16.20 -0.63
N LEU A 350 -2.61 -15.72 -0.22
CA LEU A 350 -1.43 -15.68 -1.08
C LEU A 350 -1.01 -17.07 -1.54
N LYS A 351 -1.03 -18.06 -0.64
CA LYS A 351 -0.79 -19.48 -0.96
C LYS A 351 -1.72 -19.99 -2.06
N ARG A 352 -3.03 -19.71 -1.94
CA ARG A 352 -4.02 -20.15 -2.94
C ARG A 352 -3.88 -19.46 -4.27
N VAL A 353 -3.63 -18.13 -4.26
CA VAL A 353 -3.35 -17.41 -5.51
C VAL A 353 -2.13 -17.99 -6.19
N LEU A 354 -1.03 -18.20 -5.47
CA LEU A 354 0.20 -18.76 -6.03
C LEU A 354 0.02 -20.17 -6.56
N ALA A 355 -0.77 -21.01 -5.89
CA ALA A 355 -1.12 -22.35 -6.38
C ALA A 355 -1.96 -22.31 -7.66
N ALA A 356 -2.87 -21.33 -7.78
CA ALA A 356 -3.73 -21.17 -8.95
C ALA A 356 -3.01 -20.57 -10.16
N VAL A 357 -1.97 -19.76 -9.93
CA VAL A 357 -1.16 -19.11 -10.98
C VAL A 357 -0.10 -20.05 -11.56
N GLN A 358 0.25 -21.15 -10.87
CA GLN A 358 1.20 -22.13 -11.42
C GLN A 358 0.62 -22.80 -12.67
N PRO A 359 1.46 -23.04 -13.72
CA PRO A 359 1.01 -23.68 -14.94
C PRO A 359 0.60 -25.13 -14.75
#